data_c0cf48c01ea09c152c750f1d891a663c
#
_entry.id   c0cf48c01ea09c152c750f1d891a663c
#
_cell.length_a   1.000
_cell.length_b   1.000
_cell.length_c   1.000
_cell.angle_alpha   90.00
_cell.angle_beta   90.00
_cell.angle_gamma   90.00
#
_symmetry.space_group_name_H-M   'P 1'
#
loop_
_entity.id
_entity.type
_entity.pdbx_description
1 polymer ?
#
loop_
_entity_poly.entity_id
_entity_poly.type
_entity_poly.pdbx_seq_one_letter_code
_entity_poly.pdbx_strand_id
1 'polypeptide(L)'
;MDVHDNLWKWVPGVKVYLETTAASLEEVLAEKDVALEEINRLKTLVRGEDEAFRALVEQFCAYTEMFCHAAKAVYLVKMRELDSGWRPKAKAEIEAMTQSSLKLQGFKPKRYYGEVLFSRRRTESLVNDLNRFID
;
A
#
# COMPACT_ATOMS: atom_id res chain seq x y z
N MET A 1 -4.86 21.45 10.71
CA MET A 1 -4.16 20.17 10.80
C MET A 1 -3.06 20.11 9.75
N ASP A 2 -1.87 19.80 10.17
CA ASP A 2 -0.71 19.71 9.29
C ASP A 2 -0.84 18.49 8.35
N VAL A 3 -0.38 18.63 7.12
CA VAL A 3 -0.33 17.52 6.15
C VAL A 3 0.50 16.36 6.72
N HIS A 4 1.55 16.67 7.47
CA HIS A 4 2.38 15.66 8.15
C HIS A 4 1.54 14.75 9.06
N ASP A 5 0.62 15.29 9.83
CA ASP A 5 -0.24 14.53 10.73
C ASP A 5 -1.32 13.75 9.96
N ASN A 6 -1.75 14.28 8.82
CA ASN A 6 -2.77 13.62 8.00
C ASN A 6 -2.34 12.26 7.45
N LEU A 7 -1.04 12.04 7.26
CA LEU A 7 -0.56 10.77 6.72
C LEU A 7 -0.86 9.59 7.64
N TRP A 8 -0.90 9.81 8.97
CA TRP A 8 -1.14 8.73 9.91
C TRP A 8 -2.57 8.15 9.84
N LYS A 9 -3.52 8.89 9.28
CA LYS A 9 -4.88 8.35 9.09
C LYS A 9 -4.93 7.15 8.14
N TRP A 10 -3.90 7.02 7.28
CA TRP A 10 -3.83 5.94 6.30
C TRP A 10 -3.29 4.63 6.87
N VAL A 11 -2.63 4.70 8.03
CA VAL A 11 -2.09 3.53 8.74
C VAL A 11 -2.40 3.65 10.23
N PRO A 12 -3.68 3.55 10.62
CA PRO A 12 -4.08 3.76 12.00
C PRO A 12 -3.47 2.70 12.93
N GLY A 13 -3.11 3.14 14.14
CA GLY A 13 -2.57 2.26 15.17
C GLY A 13 -1.07 2.04 15.09
N VAL A 14 -0.43 2.37 13.99
CA VAL A 14 0.99 2.08 13.79
C VAL A 14 1.89 3.17 14.37
N LYS A 15 1.40 4.39 14.43
CA LYS A 15 2.13 5.54 14.98
C LYS A 15 2.75 5.26 16.35
N VAL A 16 2.05 4.47 17.19
CA VAL A 16 2.46 4.15 18.55
C VAL A 16 3.66 3.22 18.59
N TYR A 17 3.84 2.40 17.56
CA TYR A 17 4.88 1.36 17.53
C TYR A 17 6.17 1.83 16.88
N LEU A 18 6.17 3.00 16.26
CA LEU A 18 7.33 3.46 15.53
C LEU A 18 8.24 4.27 16.42
N GLU A 19 9.13 3.56 17.11
CA GLU A 19 10.35 4.18 17.58
C GLU A 19 11.05 4.72 16.34
N THR A 20 11.44 5.98 16.39
CA THR A 20 12.01 6.66 15.21
C THR A 20 13.46 6.25 14.99
N THR A 21 13.68 4.97 14.65
CA THR A 21 15.01 4.45 14.34
C THR A 21 15.03 3.86 12.94
N ALA A 22 16.21 3.84 12.32
CA ALA A 22 16.39 3.22 11.01
C ALA A 22 16.02 1.73 11.05
N ALA A 23 16.33 1.05 12.15
CA ALA A 23 15.98 -0.37 12.33
C ALA A 23 14.47 -0.58 12.33
N SER A 24 13.69 0.31 12.97
CA SER A 24 12.23 0.24 12.98
C SER A 24 11.64 0.42 11.58
N LEU A 25 12.20 1.36 10.81
CA LEU A 25 11.77 1.56 9.42
C LEU A 25 12.05 0.29 8.59
N GLU A 26 13.25 -0.27 8.70
CA GLU A 26 13.63 -1.47 7.97
C GLU A 26 12.72 -2.66 8.32
N GLU A 27 12.39 -2.84 9.59
CA GLU A 27 11.49 -3.91 10.04
C GLU A 27 10.09 -3.76 9.45
N VAL A 28 9.54 -2.55 9.43
CA VAL A 28 8.21 -2.30 8.87
C VAL A 28 8.20 -2.56 7.38
N LEU A 29 9.21 -2.09 6.65
CA LEU A 29 9.30 -2.30 5.21
C LEU A 29 9.46 -3.79 4.89
N ALA A 30 10.30 -4.50 5.65
CA ALA A 30 10.52 -5.93 5.48
C ALA A 30 9.23 -6.73 5.73
N GLU A 31 8.46 -6.36 6.74
CA GLU A 31 7.17 -6.99 7.03
C GLU A 31 6.21 -6.87 5.85
N LYS A 32 6.14 -5.69 5.23
CA LYS A 32 5.29 -5.48 4.06
C LYS A 32 5.80 -6.25 2.85
N ASP A 33 7.11 -6.37 2.68
CA ASP A 33 7.70 -7.17 1.60
C ASP A 33 7.38 -8.65 1.75
N VAL A 34 7.41 -9.19 2.96
CA VAL A 34 7.00 -10.57 3.24
C VAL A 34 5.53 -10.78 2.86
N ALA A 35 4.67 -9.83 3.22
CA ALA A 35 3.25 -9.90 2.85
C ALA A 35 3.07 -9.90 1.32
N LEU A 36 3.83 -9.08 0.60
CA LEU A 36 3.78 -9.03 -0.87
C LEU A 36 4.25 -10.35 -1.50
N GLU A 37 5.28 -10.98 -0.93
CA GLU A 37 5.74 -12.28 -1.40
C GLU A 37 4.66 -13.36 -1.23
N GLU A 38 3.96 -13.36 -0.10
CA GLU A 38 2.87 -14.30 0.16
C GLU A 38 1.69 -14.08 -0.78
N ILE A 39 1.40 -12.82 -1.12
CA ILE A 39 0.36 -12.49 -2.09
C ILE A 39 0.73 -13.03 -3.47
N ASN A 40 1.97 -12.88 -3.89
CA ASN A 40 2.43 -13.42 -5.18
C ASN A 40 2.33 -14.94 -5.23
N ARG A 41 2.65 -15.60 -4.11
CA ARG A 41 2.52 -17.06 -3.99
C ARG A 41 1.05 -17.47 -4.10
N LEU A 42 0.15 -16.75 -3.45
CA LEU A 42 -1.29 -17.02 -3.52
C LEU A 42 -1.83 -16.90 -4.94
N LYS A 43 -1.41 -15.88 -5.67
CA LYS A 43 -1.78 -15.71 -7.09
C LYS A 43 -1.37 -16.91 -7.92
N THR A 44 -0.19 -17.45 -7.69
CA THR A 44 0.32 -18.62 -8.39
C THR A 44 -0.50 -19.87 -8.07
N LEU A 45 -0.84 -20.04 -6.78
CA LEU A 45 -1.59 -21.21 -6.31
C LEU A 45 -3.00 -21.31 -6.92
N VAL A 46 -3.62 -20.19 -7.26
CA VAL A 46 -5.00 -20.18 -7.76
C VAL A 46 -5.10 -20.19 -9.30
N ARG A 47 -4.00 -20.24 -10.02
CA ARG A 47 -4.00 -20.17 -11.49
C ARG A 47 -4.84 -21.24 -12.16
N GLY A 48 -4.86 -22.44 -11.61
CA GLY A 48 -5.60 -23.57 -12.17
C GLY A 48 -7.03 -23.72 -11.64
N GLU A 49 -7.46 -22.80 -10.81
CA GLU A 49 -8.76 -22.87 -10.16
C GLU A 49 -9.88 -22.29 -11.06
N ASP A 50 -11.12 -22.56 -10.65
CA ASP A 50 -12.31 -22.00 -11.27
C ASP A 50 -12.20 -20.48 -11.44
N GLU A 51 -12.68 -19.98 -12.59
CA GLU A 51 -12.56 -18.56 -12.95
C GLU A 51 -13.18 -17.62 -11.90
N ALA A 52 -14.35 -17.96 -11.37
CA ALA A 52 -15.03 -17.14 -10.39
C ALA A 52 -14.24 -17.07 -9.07
N PHE A 53 -13.71 -18.20 -8.63
CA PHE A 53 -12.89 -18.27 -7.42
C PHE A 53 -11.56 -17.54 -7.63
N ARG A 54 -10.92 -17.77 -8.77
CA ARG A 54 -9.66 -17.08 -9.11
C ARG A 54 -9.84 -15.58 -9.14
N ALA A 55 -10.92 -15.08 -9.76
CA ALA A 55 -11.21 -13.65 -9.81
C ALA A 55 -11.40 -13.05 -8.42
N LEU A 56 -12.06 -13.78 -7.52
CA LEU A 56 -12.25 -13.33 -6.14
C LEU A 56 -10.91 -13.20 -5.42
N VAL A 57 -10.04 -14.20 -5.56
CA VAL A 57 -8.71 -14.19 -4.92
C VAL A 57 -7.83 -13.10 -5.53
N GLU A 58 -7.85 -12.92 -6.84
CA GLU A 58 -7.07 -11.88 -7.50
C GLU A 58 -7.50 -10.48 -7.08
N GLN A 59 -8.81 -10.28 -6.87
CA GLN A 59 -9.32 -9.02 -6.36
C GLN A 59 -8.82 -8.75 -4.93
N PHE A 60 -8.87 -9.76 -4.07
CA PHE A 60 -8.30 -9.67 -2.72
C PHE A 60 -6.81 -9.35 -2.77
N CYS A 61 -6.07 -10.01 -3.65
CA CYS A 61 -4.63 -9.77 -3.82
C CYS A 61 -4.35 -8.33 -4.25
N ALA A 62 -5.09 -7.81 -5.22
CA ALA A 62 -4.91 -6.43 -5.68
C ALA A 62 -5.18 -5.43 -4.55
N TYR A 63 -6.21 -5.66 -3.76
CA TYR A 63 -6.53 -4.84 -2.59
C TYR A 63 -5.38 -4.85 -1.57
N THR A 64 -4.88 -6.04 -1.25
CA THR A 64 -3.82 -6.20 -0.25
C THR A 64 -2.49 -5.62 -0.74
N GLU A 65 -2.16 -5.80 -2.02
CA GLU A 65 -0.98 -5.18 -2.63
C GLU A 65 -1.04 -3.67 -2.51
N MET A 66 -2.19 -3.10 -2.87
CA MET A 66 -2.39 -1.66 -2.79
C MET A 66 -2.19 -1.16 -1.36
N PHE A 67 -2.73 -1.86 -0.37
CA PHE A 67 -2.55 -1.53 1.04
C PHE A 67 -1.08 -1.59 1.45
N CYS A 68 -0.37 -2.65 1.07
CA CYS A 68 1.05 -2.81 1.42
C CYS A 68 1.91 -1.70 0.82
N HIS A 69 1.71 -1.38 -0.44
CA HIS A 69 2.45 -0.30 -1.10
C HIS A 69 2.11 1.07 -0.52
N ALA A 70 0.84 1.31 -0.20
CA ALA A 70 0.43 2.55 0.45
C ALA A 70 1.11 2.70 1.81
N ALA A 71 1.12 1.64 2.62
CA ALA A 71 1.77 1.65 3.93
C ALA A 71 3.28 1.91 3.79
N LYS A 72 3.96 1.25 2.87
CA LYS A 72 5.39 1.46 2.64
C LYS A 72 5.67 2.90 2.24
N ALA A 73 4.87 3.48 1.34
CA ALA A 73 5.03 4.86 0.93
C ALA A 73 4.86 5.83 2.10
N VAL A 74 3.82 5.63 2.92
CA VAL A 74 3.58 6.47 4.09
C VAL A 74 4.75 6.39 5.09
N TYR A 75 5.25 5.19 5.38
CA TYR A 75 6.38 5.03 6.29
C TYR A 75 7.64 5.69 5.76
N LEU A 76 7.94 5.52 4.49
CA LEU A 76 9.11 6.15 3.88
C LEU A 76 9.05 7.67 3.97
N VAL A 77 7.89 8.25 3.76
CA VAL A 77 7.71 9.70 3.87
C VAL A 77 7.77 10.16 5.33
N LYS A 78 7.06 9.46 6.23
CA LYS A 78 7.02 9.85 7.65
C LYS A 78 8.38 9.70 8.33
N MET A 79 9.17 8.75 7.92
CA MET A 79 10.47 8.44 8.52
C MET A 79 11.63 8.79 7.58
N ARG A 80 11.42 9.74 6.69
CA ARG A 80 12.38 10.11 5.63
C ARG A 80 13.75 10.57 6.16
N GLU A 81 13.80 11.07 7.38
CA GLU A 81 15.05 11.50 7.98
C GLU A 81 15.98 10.33 8.31
N LEU A 82 15.43 9.11 8.35
CA LEU A 82 16.17 7.90 8.68
C LEU A 82 16.77 7.20 7.45
N ASP A 83 16.37 7.59 6.25
CA ASP A 83 16.85 6.98 5.02
C ASP A 83 17.03 8.05 3.95
N SER A 84 18.28 8.38 3.61
CA SER A 84 18.62 9.39 2.62
C SER A 84 18.10 9.03 1.21
N GLY A 85 17.87 7.76 0.94
CA GLY A 85 17.33 7.28 -0.35
C GLY A 85 15.81 7.16 -0.37
N TRP A 86 15.10 7.76 0.56
CA TRP A 86 13.66 7.59 0.72
C TRP A 86 12.83 8.05 -0.49
N ARG A 87 13.24 9.13 -1.14
CA ARG A 87 12.44 9.75 -2.21
C ARG A 87 12.20 8.83 -3.41
N PRO A 88 13.23 8.24 -4.04
CA PRO A 88 12.98 7.30 -5.12
C PRO A 88 12.26 6.03 -4.66
N LYS A 89 12.50 5.57 -3.44
CA LYS A 89 11.79 4.43 -2.87
C LYS A 89 10.30 4.73 -2.69
N ALA A 90 9.98 5.90 -2.16
CA ALA A 90 8.59 6.34 -1.98
C ALA A 90 7.88 6.49 -3.32
N LYS A 91 8.53 7.05 -4.33
CA LYS A 91 7.98 7.17 -5.68
C LYS A 91 7.66 5.79 -6.27
N ALA A 92 8.53 4.82 -6.09
CA ALA A 92 8.31 3.45 -6.56
C ALA A 92 7.09 2.82 -5.89
N GLU A 93 6.92 3.02 -4.59
CA GLU A 93 5.77 2.50 -3.85
C GLU A 93 4.46 3.17 -4.28
N ILE A 94 4.47 4.47 -4.53
CA ILE A 94 3.29 5.19 -5.03
C ILE A 94 2.89 4.66 -6.41
N GLU A 95 3.86 4.42 -7.29
CA GLU A 95 3.59 3.85 -8.61
C GLU A 95 2.98 2.45 -8.49
N ALA A 96 3.56 1.59 -7.66
CA ALA A 96 3.05 0.24 -7.44
C ALA A 96 1.63 0.26 -6.85
N MET A 97 1.37 1.15 -5.89
CA MET A 97 0.04 1.35 -5.31
C MET A 97 -0.98 1.77 -6.38
N THR A 98 -0.59 2.70 -7.24
CA THR A 98 -1.45 3.19 -8.32
C THR A 98 -1.80 2.07 -9.30
N GLN A 99 -0.83 1.24 -9.67
CA GLN A 99 -1.06 0.10 -10.55
C GLN A 99 -2.02 -0.92 -9.91
N SER A 100 -1.84 -1.23 -8.63
CA SER A 100 -2.75 -2.13 -7.91
C SER A 100 -4.16 -1.55 -7.83
N SER A 101 -4.30 -0.25 -7.63
CA SER A 101 -5.59 0.44 -7.60
C SER A 101 -6.31 0.35 -8.95
N LEU A 102 -5.59 0.56 -10.04
CA LEU A 102 -6.17 0.43 -11.39
C LEU A 102 -6.65 -0.99 -11.65
N LYS A 103 -5.85 -1.97 -11.25
CA LYS A 103 -6.21 -3.38 -11.36
C LYS A 103 -7.49 -3.69 -10.57
N LEU A 104 -7.56 -3.19 -9.33
CA LEU A 104 -8.73 -3.39 -8.47
C LEU A 104 -10.00 -2.79 -9.08
N GLN A 105 -9.90 -1.65 -9.70
CA GLN A 105 -11.04 -0.98 -10.34
C GLN A 105 -11.54 -1.73 -11.58
N GLY A 106 -10.73 -2.56 -12.17
CA GLY A 106 -11.09 -3.37 -13.33
C GLY A 106 -11.96 -4.58 -13.02
N PHE A 107 -12.04 -5.00 -11.77
CA PHE A 107 -12.85 -6.16 -11.38
C PHE A 107 -14.34 -5.85 -11.38
N LYS A 108 -15.13 -6.80 -11.87
CA LYS A 108 -16.60 -6.69 -11.88
C LYS A 108 -17.21 -8.07 -11.60
N PRO A 109 -18.07 -8.22 -10.58
CA PRO A 109 -18.45 -7.17 -9.62
C PRO A 109 -17.32 -6.84 -8.64
N LYS A 110 -17.30 -5.61 -8.18
CA LYS A 110 -16.34 -5.18 -7.17
C LYS A 110 -16.75 -5.69 -5.79
N ARG A 111 -15.78 -6.10 -5.00
CA ARG A 111 -16.02 -6.49 -3.63
C ARG A 111 -15.96 -5.25 -2.73
N TYR A 112 -16.86 -5.21 -1.74
CA TYR A 112 -17.14 -4.03 -0.94
C TYR A 112 -15.92 -3.41 -0.23
N TYR A 113 -14.99 -4.24 0.24
CA TYR A 113 -13.86 -3.71 1.01
C TYR A 113 -12.95 -2.82 0.17
N GLY A 114 -12.80 -3.12 -1.11
CA GLY A 114 -12.01 -2.28 -2.01
C GLY A 114 -12.66 -0.92 -2.24
N GLU A 115 -13.97 -0.86 -2.28
CA GLU A 115 -14.71 0.39 -2.48
C GLU A 115 -14.70 1.27 -1.24
N VAL A 116 -14.78 0.67 -0.06
CA VAL A 116 -14.86 1.41 1.20
C VAL A 116 -13.52 2.01 1.60
N LEU A 117 -12.44 1.21 1.56
CA LEU A 117 -11.15 1.63 2.09
C LEU A 117 -10.25 2.29 1.06
N PHE A 118 -10.28 1.80 -0.18
CA PHE A 118 -9.41 2.29 -1.25
C PHE A 118 -10.18 2.55 -2.53
N SER A 119 -11.22 3.37 -2.43
CA SER A 119 -11.87 3.89 -3.63
C SER A 119 -10.86 4.69 -4.45
N ARG A 120 -11.13 4.87 -5.73
CA ARG A 120 -10.32 5.70 -6.61
C ARG A 120 -10.03 7.08 -5.98
N ARG A 121 -11.08 7.67 -5.42
CA ARG A 121 -11.00 9.00 -4.81
C ARG A 121 -10.05 9.03 -3.61
N ARG A 122 -10.11 8.01 -2.75
CA ARG A 122 -9.23 7.92 -1.59
C ARG A 122 -7.78 7.67 -2.00
N THR A 123 -7.57 6.84 -3.01
CA THR A 123 -6.24 6.58 -3.55
C THR A 123 -5.62 7.85 -4.11
N GLU A 124 -6.37 8.61 -4.90
CA GLU A 124 -5.91 9.88 -5.45
C GLU A 124 -5.59 10.89 -4.34
N SER A 125 -6.40 10.94 -3.29
CA SER A 125 -6.17 11.81 -2.13
C SER A 125 -4.87 11.44 -1.41
N LEU A 126 -4.60 10.16 -1.21
CA LEU A 126 -3.36 9.71 -0.59
C LEU A 126 -2.14 10.05 -1.46
N VAL A 127 -2.23 9.81 -2.76
CA VAL A 127 -1.15 10.13 -3.70
C VAL A 127 -0.85 11.64 -3.65
N ASN A 128 -1.87 12.48 -3.64
CA ASN A 128 -1.69 13.92 -3.54
C ASN A 128 -1.02 14.33 -2.23
N ASP A 129 -1.43 13.74 -1.11
CA ASP A 129 -0.83 14.01 0.20
C ASP A 129 0.66 13.63 0.21
N LEU A 130 1.00 12.47 -0.35
CA LEU A 130 2.38 12.00 -0.41
C LEU A 130 3.23 12.86 -1.34
N ASN A 131 2.70 13.24 -2.49
CA ASN A 131 3.45 14.04 -3.46
C ASN A 131 3.84 15.43 -2.94
N ARG A 132 3.12 15.97 -1.98
CA ARG A 132 3.50 17.22 -1.32
C ARG A 132 4.86 17.14 -0.63
N PHE A 133 5.26 15.95 -0.19
CA PHE A 133 6.56 15.74 0.44
C PHE A 133 7.64 15.38 -0.58
N ILE A 134 7.26 14.75 -1.69
CA ILE A 134 8.20 14.24 -2.69
C ILE A 134 8.60 15.33 -3.67
N ASP A 135 7.66 16.11 -4.14
CA ASP A 135 7.87 17.20 -5.09
C ASP A 135 8.23 18.50 -4.37
#